data_f998321e335cef39354a881e7b4eaee8
#
_entry.id   f998321e335cef39354a881e7b4eaee8
#
_cell.length_a   1.000
_cell.length_b   1.000
_cell.length_c   1.000
_cell.angle_alpha   90.00
_cell.angle_beta   90.00
_cell.angle_gamma   90.00
#
_symmetry.space_group_name_H-M   'P 1'
#
loop_
_entity.id
_entity.type
_entity.pdbx_description
1 polymer ?
#
loop_
_entity_poly.entity_id
_entity_poly.type
_entity_poly.pdbx_seq_one_letter_code
_entity_poly.pdbx_strand_id
1 'polypeptide(L)'
;MTPSLFDPGAREHADAADPALRYLHILATVGLDKLIPNVRTKITALLSDARVFPVTINDGERGRSYVCEPYSAYILYARRELEIIGAGWEKWLFVPLIAVASLLLRAARINYIVQVDNWLLSTNLHGNWQGADIEDIRRLLTSRYPRHIIAIRSLDRWSSPAVIDAAIGDDWILFPSRQIWVVGDVEEQWKRRHNLAEDRRVLRRSGLSVEHLTSIGAADAERIAQIYAMLYLEKYSGLNPEFTARWVMETARAGLIRYRCARDADGVIQAVSGSLRRGDVLTPPVVGYDTAKPRSLGLYRIASLLFTDDAIA
;
A
#
# COMPACT_ATOMS: atom_id res chain seq x y z
N MET A 1 -3.38 -11.47 -25.94
CA MET A 1 -2.86 -10.23 -26.64
C MET A 1 -1.42 -10.03 -26.21
N THR A 2 -0.51 -9.73 -27.11
CA THR A 2 0.92 -9.53 -26.76
C THR A 2 1.05 -8.34 -25.80
N PRO A 3 1.76 -8.48 -24.66
CA PRO A 3 1.96 -7.39 -23.71
C PRO A 3 2.67 -6.19 -24.35
N SER A 4 2.30 -4.98 -23.96
CA SER A 4 2.92 -3.74 -24.45
C SER A 4 3.01 -2.67 -23.35
N LEU A 5 4.05 -1.84 -23.42
CA LEU A 5 4.24 -0.69 -22.53
C LEU A 5 3.73 0.58 -23.22
N PHE A 6 3.08 1.47 -22.45
CA PHE A 6 2.61 2.75 -22.95
C PHE A 6 2.71 3.87 -21.87
N ASP A 7 2.64 5.13 -22.33
CA ASP A 7 2.63 6.29 -21.46
C ASP A 7 1.22 6.51 -20.88
N PRO A 8 1.06 6.54 -19.55
CA PRO A 8 -0.25 6.70 -18.92
C PRO A 8 -0.80 8.15 -18.91
N GLY A 9 -0.08 9.14 -19.47
CA GLY A 9 -0.45 10.55 -19.38
C GLY A 9 -1.62 11.00 -20.29
N ALA A 10 -2.17 10.13 -21.12
CA ALA A 10 -3.26 10.47 -22.04
C ALA A 10 -4.55 10.88 -21.29
N ARG A 11 -5.23 11.94 -21.75
CA ARG A 11 -6.44 12.49 -21.10
C ARG A 11 -7.59 11.53 -21.03
N GLU A 12 -7.73 10.63 -21.99
CA GLU A 12 -8.77 9.60 -22.06
C GLU A 12 -8.78 8.62 -20.89
N HIS A 13 -7.76 8.64 -20.06
CA HIS A 13 -7.63 7.75 -18.90
C HIS A 13 -8.21 8.32 -17.60
N ALA A 14 -8.58 9.60 -17.55
CA ALA A 14 -9.12 10.24 -16.35
C ALA A 14 -10.40 9.57 -15.84
N ASP A 15 -11.33 9.29 -16.76
CA ASP A 15 -12.65 8.71 -16.48
C ASP A 15 -12.75 7.23 -16.92
N ALA A 16 -11.61 6.58 -17.11
CA ALA A 16 -11.56 5.18 -17.51
C ALA A 16 -12.28 4.27 -16.51
N ALA A 17 -12.97 3.25 -17.00
CA ALA A 17 -13.58 2.24 -16.15
C ALA A 17 -12.54 1.45 -15.33
N ASP A 18 -11.35 1.21 -15.91
CA ASP A 18 -10.26 0.52 -15.22
C ASP A 18 -9.62 1.42 -14.14
N PRO A 19 -9.65 1.01 -12.87
CA PRO A 19 -9.01 1.73 -11.78
C PRO A 19 -7.51 1.98 -11.99
N ALA A 20 -6.80 1.07 -12.67
CA ALA A 20 -5.38 1.22 -12.93
C ALA A 20 -5.10 2.39 -13.88
N LEU A 21 -5.92 2.59 -14.90
CA LEU A 21 -5.81 3.73 -15.81
C LEU A 21 -6.05 5.05 -15.09
N ARG A 22 -7.08 5.14 -14.24
CA ARG A 22 -7.34 6.34 -13.44
C ARG A 22 -6.18 6.65 -12.49
N TYR A 23 -5.65 5.62 -11.83
CA TYR A 23 -4.50 5.77 -10.92
C TYR A 23 -3.26 6.27 -11.66
N LEU A 24 -2.91 5.62 -12.76
CA LEU A 24 -1.77 6.00 -13.59
C LEU A 24 -1.92 7.41 -14.17
N HIS A 25 -3.14 7.80 -14.57
CA HIS A 25 -3.41 9.16 -15.02
C HIS A 25 -3.14 10.19 -13.93
N ILE A 26 -3.56 9.94 -12.69
CA ILE A 26 -3.25 10.82 -11.54
C ILE A 26 -1.75 10.95 -11.36
N LEU A 27 -1.01 9.85 -11.36
CA LEU A 27 0.44 9.87 -11.19
C LEU A 27 1.16 10.64 -12.29
N ALA A 28 0.71 10.51 -13.54
CA ALA A 28 1.29 11.17 -14.69
C ALA A 28 0.97 12.67 -14.76
N THR A 29 -0.26 13.07 -14.42
CA THR A 29 -0.73 14.46 -14.58
C THR A 29 -0.41 15.35 -13.39
N VAL A 30 -0.49 14.83 -12.18
CA VAL A 30 -0.18 15.60 -10.96
C VAL A 30 1.32 15.61 -10.65
N GLY A 31 1.97 14.48 -10.91
CA GLY A 31 3.38 14.25 -10.59
C GLY A 31 3.55 13.49 -9.26
N LEU A 32 4.39 12.48 -9.31
CA LEU A 32 4.63 11.58 -8.17
C LEU A 32 5.23 12.33 -6.96
N ASP A 33 6.09 13.31 -7.22
CA ASP A 33 6.73 14.15 -6.20
C ASP A 33 5.75 14.98 -5.39
N LYS A 34 4.62 15.38 -5.99
CA LYS A 34 3.53 16.12 -5.31
C LYS A 34 2.55 15.20 -4.58
N LEU A 35 2.49 13.92 -4.98
CA LEU A 35 1.57 12.94 -4.42
C LEU A 35 2.22 12.12 -3.29
N ILE A 36 3.46 11.65 -3.50
CA ILE A 36 4.21 10.78 -2.57
C ILE A 36 5.69 11.22 -2.58
N PRO A 37 6.07 12.32 -1.90
CA PRO A 37 7.38 12.98 -2.04
C PRO A 37 8.58 12.08 -1.74
N ASN A 38 8.44 11.09 -0.87
CA ASN A 38 9.50 10.16 -0.52
C ASN A 38 9.60 8.93 -1.44
N VAL A 39 8.83 8.89 -2.53
CA VAL A 39 8.94 7.85 -3.59
C VAL A 39 9.65 8.44 -4.81
N ARG A 40 10.69 7.76 -5.27
CA ARG A 40 11.39 8.08 -6.53
C ARG A 40 11.45 6.83 -7.39
N THR A 41 10.68 6.84 -8.47
CA THR A 41 10.61 5.73 -9.43
C THR A 41 10.09 6.26 -10.76
N LYS A 42 10.47 5.63 -11.84
CA LYS A 42 9.82 5.87 -13.13
C LYS A 42 8.55 5.04 -13.18
N ILE A 43 7.48 5.58 -13.74
CA ILE A 43 6.19 4.91 -13.86
C ILE A 43 5.86 4.74 -15.34
N THR A 44 5.39 3.56 -15.69
CA THR A 44 4.82 3.25 -17.00
C THR A 44 3.59 2.35 -16.81
N ALA A 45 2.80 2.21 -17.86
CA ALA A 45 1.68 1.29 -17.90
C ALA A 45 2.05 0.07 -18.75
N LEU A 46 1.65 -1.10 -18.29
CA LEU A 46 1.73 -2.36 -19.04
C LEU A 46 0.31 -2.81 -19.36
N LEU A 47 0.01 -3.02 -20.62
CA LEU A 47 -1.22 -3.65 -21.09
C LEU A 47 -0.97 -5.10 -21.44
N SER A 48 -1.72 -6.01 -20.84
CA SER A 48 -1.70 -7.44 -21.17
C SER A 48 -3.11 -8.01 -20.98
N ASP A 49 -3.59 -8.79 -21.94
CA ASP A 49 -4.92 -9.43 -21.92
C ASP A 49 -6.07 -8.50 -21.46
N ALA A 50 -6.12 -7.29 -22.05
CA ALA A 50 -7.08 -6.24 -21.71
C ALA A 50 -7.00 -5.72 -20.26
N ARG A 51 -5.96 -6.07 -19.50
CA ARG A 51 -5.69 -5.58 -18.16
C ARG A 51 -4.54 -4.58 -18.20
N VAL A 52 -4.66 -3.51 -17.43
CA VAL A 52 -3.61 -2.52 -17.25
C VAL A 52 -2.94 -2.72 -15.88
N PHE A 53 -1.60 -2.74 -15.90
CA PHE A 53 -0.79 -2.86 -14.70
C PHE A 53 0.05 -1.59 -14.51
N PRO A 54 0.00 -0.92 -13.36
CA PRO A 54 1.00 0.05 -12.98
C PRO A 54 2.37 -0.62 -12.83
N VAL A 55 3.37 -0.08 -13.52
CA VAL A 55 4.74 -0.61 -13.46
C VAL A 55 5.67 0.48 -12.96
N THR A 56 6.47 0.15 -11.94
CA THR A 56 7.51 1.02 -11.41
C THR A 56 8.89 0.50 -11.78
N ILE A 57 9.81 1.42 -12.11
CA ILE A 57 11.17 1.12 -12.56
C ILE A 57 12.15 1.93 -11.73
N ASN A 58 13.01 1.23 -10.98
CA ASN A 58 14.05 1.82 -10.17
C ASN A 58 15.43 1.46 -10.73
N ASP A 59 16.28 2.47 -10.89
CA ASP A 59 17.64 2.36 -11.46
C ASP A 59 18.73 2.37 -10.37
N GLY A 60 18.42 1.84 -9.17
CA GLY A 60 19.37 1.68 -8.08
C GLY A 60 19.29 2.73 -6.99
N GLU A 61 18.26 3.57 -6.95
CA GLU A 61 17.97 4.54 -5.89
C GLU A 61 17.93 3.84 -4.51
N ARG A 62 18.27 4.59 -3.45
CA ARG A 62 18.31 4.06 -2.08
C ARG A 62 17.88 5.11 -1.06
N GLY A 63 17.29 4.61 0.03
CA GLY A 63 16.90 5.44 1.17
C GLY A 63 15.59 6.18 1.01
N ARG A 64 14.77 5.73 0.05
CA ARG A 64 13.41 6.21 -0.18
C ARG A 64 12.39 5.19 0.32
N SER A 65 11.13 5.41 0.00
CA SER A 65 10.06 4.54 0.47
C SER A 65 10.24 3.08 0.04
N TYR A 66 9.95 2.15 0.96
CA TYR A 66 10.07 0.71 0.71
C TYR A 66 9.07 0.19 -0.33
N VAL A 67 8.07 0.99 -0.71
CA VAL A 67 7.05 0.55 -1.68
C VAL A 67 7.59 0.41 -3.11
N CYS A 68 8.76 0.98 -3.38
CA CYS A 68 9.47 0.82 -4.67
C CYS A 68 10.93 0.36 -4.52
N GLU A 69 11.48 0.38 -3.29
CA GLU A 69 12.88 0.04 -3.04
C GLU A 69 13.02 -1.19 -2.15
N PRO A 70 13.35 -2.39 -2.69
CA PRO A 70 13.54 -3.60 -1.89
C PRO A 70 14.63 -3.47 -0.83
N TYR A 71 15.72 -2.75 -1.10
CA TYR A 71 16.76 -2.52 -0.09
C TYR A 71 16.22 -1.75 1.12
N SER A 72 15.37 -0.75 0.88
CA SER A 72 14.69 -0.03 1.96
C SER A 72 13.75 -0.94 2.75
N ALA A 73 13.03 -1.85 2.05
CA ALA A 73 12.12 -2.81 2.68
C ALA A 73 12.85 -3.83 3.57
N TYR A 74 13.92 -4.46 3.07
CA TYR A 74 14.55 -5.59 3.74
C TYR A 74 15.69 -5.18 4.70
N ILE A 75 16.35 -4.06 4.46
CA ILE A 75 17.51 -3.65 5.26
C ILE A 75 17.20 -2.44 6.13
N LEU A 76 16.76 -1.32 5.53
CA LEU A 76 16.59 -0.09 6.30
C LEU A 76 15.40 -0.20 7.26
N TYR A 77 14.31 -0.79 6.80
CA TYR A 77 13.12 -0.99 7.64
C TYR A 77 13.40 -1.99 8.76
N ALA A 78 14.09 -3.11 8.48
CA ALA A 78 14.48 -4.07 9.52
C ALA A 78 15.36 -3.46 10.61
N ARG A 79 16.31 -2.57 10.25
CA ARG A 79 17.10 -1.82 11.23
C ARG A 79 16.22 -0.92 12.09
N ARG A 80 15.27 -0.22 11.45
CA ARG A 80 14.34 0.65 12.16
C ARG A 80 13.44 -0.14 13.12
N GLU A 81 12.97 -1.31 12.71
CA GLU A 81 12.17 -2.19 13.59
C GLU A 81 12.93 -2.60 14.84
N LEU A 82 14.22 -2.94 14.75
CA LEU A 82 15.04 -3.25 15.93
C LEU A 82 15.12 -2.07 16.93
N GLU A 83 15.05 -0.84 16.44
CA GLU A 83 14.99 0.34 17.30
C GLU A 83 13.62 0.47 17.97
N ILE A 84 12.53 0.33 17.17
CA ILE A 84 11.13 0.49 17.62
C ILE A 84 10.75 -0.53 18.69
N ILE A 85 11.14 -1.81 18.52
CA ILE A 85 10.85 -2.86 19.49
C ILE A 85 11.72 -2.77 20.74
N GLY A 86 12.70 -1.85 20.74
CA GLY A 86 13.64 -1.72 21.86
C GLY A 86 14.48 -2.96 22.08
N ALA A 87 14.84 -3.69 20.99
CA ALA A 87 15.59 -4.93 21.07
C ALA A 87 16.83 -4.76 21.98
N GLY A 88 16.98 -5.65 22.95
CA GLY A 88 18.07 -5.65 23.93
C GLY A 88 19.30 -6.38 23.41
N TRP A 89 19.61 -7.54 24.03
CA TRP A 89 20.74 -8.39 23.62
C TRP A 89 20.58 -8.98 22.21
N GLU A 90 19.37 -9.12 21.70
CA GLU A 90 19.06 -9.62 20.36
C GLU A 90 19.72 -8.77 19.26
N LYS A 91 20.01 -7.50 19.51
CA LYS A 91 20.75 -6.62 18.59
C LYS A 91 22.10 -7.21 18.18
N TRP A 92 22.79 -7.86 19.13
CA TRP A 92 24.09 -8.47 18.87
C TRP A 92 24.03 -9.59 17.82
N LEU A 93 22.87 -10.24 17.71
CA LEU A 93 22.63 -11.28 16.71
C LEU A 93 22.11 -10.68 15.38
N PHE A 94 21.10 -9.81 15.45
CA PHE A 94 20.43 -9.33 14.24
C PHE A 94 21.21 -8.24 13.49
N VAL A 95 21.97 -7.38 14.16
CA VAL A 95 22.74 -6.32 13.47
C VAL A 95 23.81 -6.90 12.54
N PRO A 96 24.63 -7.89 12.91
CA PRO A 96 25.57 -8.54 11.99
C PRO A 96 24.85 -9.26 10.84
N LEU A 97 23.74 -9.95 11.13
CA LEU A 97 22.94 -10.64 10.09
C LEU A 97 22.41 -9.65 9.04
N ILE A 98 21.82 -8.54 9.49
CA ILE A 98 21.36 -7.48 8.60
C ILE A 98 22.53 -6.85 7.82
N ALA A 99 23.72 -6.73 8.43
CA ALA A 99 24.91 -6.21 7.75
C ALA A 99 25.36 -7.14 6.62
N VAL A 100 25.41 -8.46 6.85
CA VAL A 100 25.71 -9.46 5.82
C VAL A 100 24.64 -9.43 4.72
N ALA A 101 23.37 -9.46 5.07
CA ALA A 101 22.27 -9.35 4.10
C ALA A 101 22.38 -8.05 3.28
N SER A 102 22.74 -6.94 3.91
CA SER A 102 22.98 -5.65 3.25
C SER A 102 24.07 -5.74 2.18
N LEU A 103 25.18 -6.41 2.47
CA LEU A 103 26.27 -6.60 1.50
C LEU A 103 25.81 -7.45 0.32
N LEU A 104 25.12 -8.56 0.58
CA LEU A 104 24.60 -9.46 -0.46
C LEU A 104 23.58 -8.76 -1.35
N LEU A 105 22.60 -8.06 -0.79
CA LEU A 105 21.58 -7.36 -1.56
C LEU A 105 22.15 -6.18 -2.37
N ARG A 106 23.21 -5.52 -1.88
CA ARG A 106 23.94 -4.50 -2.66
C ARG A 106 24.70 -5.13 -3.83
N ALA A 107 25.41 -6.25 -3.60
CA ALA A 107 26.12 -6.97 -4.62
C ALA A 107 25.15 -7.49 -5.72
N ALA A 108 23.98 -7.97 -5.31
CA ALA A 108 22.88 -8.37 -6.21
C ALA A 108 22.17 -7.20 -6.90
N ARG A 109 22.51 -5.94 -6.59
CA ARG A 109 21.86 -4.74 -7.14
C ARG A 109 20.35 -4.76 -6.99
N ILE A 110 19.84 -5.16 -5.83
CA ILE A 110 18.42 -5.44 -5.58
C ILE A 110 17.47 -4.27 -5.94
N ASN A 111 17.96 -3.02 -5.95
CA ASN A 111 17.18 -1.84 -6.32
C ASN A 111 17.18 -1.53 -7.83
N TYR A 112 17.91 -2.31 -8.66
CA TYR A 112 17.66 -2.31 -10.11
C TYR A 112 16.49 -3.24 -10.37
N ILE A 113 15.28 -2.70 -10.33
CA ILE A 113 14.06 -3.51 -10.26
C ILE A 113 12.92 -2.90 -11.06
N VAL A 114 12.19 -3.74 -11.77
CA VAL A 114 10.90 -3.43 -12.39
C VAL A 114 9.83 -4.19 -11.61
N GLN A 115 8.86 -3.47 -11.06
CA GLN A 115 7.79 -4.08 -10.27
C GLN A 115 6.46 -3.96 -11.03
N VAL A 116 5.86 -5.10 -11.32
CA VAL A 116 4.57 -5.19 -12.03
C VAL A 116 3.43 -5.07 -11.02
N ASP A 117 2.36 -4.40 -11.42
CA ASP A 117 1.16 -4.12 -10.61
C ASP A 117 1.50 -3.47 -9.27
N ASN A 118 2.44 -2.50 -9.30
CA ASN A 118 2.86 -1.76 -8.12
C ASN A 118 2.07 -0.46 -7.96
N TRP A 119 1.14 -0.46 -7.04
CA TRP A 119 0.28 0.68 -6.70
C TRP A 119 0.92 1.64 -5.69
N LEU A 120 2.20 1.49 -5.39
CA LEU A 120 2.94 2.27 -4.39
C LEU A 120 2.28 2.24 -3.00
N LEU A 121 1.61 1.15 -2.70
CA LEU A 121 0.96 0.89 -1.42
C LEU A 121 1.77 -0.10 -0.60
N SER A 122 1.52 -0.13 0.71
CA SER A 122 2.11 -1.13 1.60
C SER A 122 1.77 -2.54 1.17
N THR A 123 0.53 -2.78 0.77
CA THR A 123 0.04 -4.04 0.22
C THR A 123 -0.63 -3.75 -1.11
N ASN A 124 -0.12 -4.36 -2.18
CA ASN A 124 -0.78 -4.34 -3.46
C ASN A 124 -1.85 -5.43 -3.51
N LEU A 125 -2.95 -5.16 -4.19
CA LEU A 125 -4.00 -6.13 -4.48
C LEU A 125 -4.05 -6.37 -5.98
N HIS A 126 -4.02 -7.63 -6.40
CA HIS A 126 -3.95 -8.01 -7.81
C HIS A 126 -5.33 -8.26 -8.44
N GLY A 127 -6.41 -8.14 -7.64
CA GLY A 127 -7.78 -8.35 -8.10
C GLY A 127 -7.97 -9.75 -8.70
N ASN A 128 -8.65 -9.81 -9.84
CA ASN A 128 -8.99 -11.08 -10.49
C ASN A 128 -7.88 -11.56 -11.48
N TRP A 129 -6.65 -11.10 -11.33
CA TRP A 129 -5.56 -11.57 -12.19
C TRP A 129 -5.26 -13.04 -11.92
N GLN A 130 -5.23 -13.85 -12.99
CA GLN A 130 -4.99 -15.30 -12.89
C GLN A 130 -3.55 -15.69 -13.29
N GLY A 131 -2.75 -14.74 -13.79
CA GLY A 131 -1.35 -14.98 -14.17
C GLY A 131 -1.15 -15.70 -15.51
N ALA A 132 -2.20 -15.89 -16.32
CA ALA A 132 -2.09 -16.59 -17.59
C ALA A 132 -1.09 -15.95 -18.57
N ASP A 133 -0.83 -14.66 -18.42
CA ASP A 133 0.08 -13.85 -19.25
C ASP A 133 1.44 -13.58 -18.59
N ILE A 134 1.74 -14.22 -17.47
CA ILE A 134 2.91 -13.92 -16.63
C ILE A 134 4.24 -14.20 -17.39
N GLU A 135 4.28 -15.25 -18.20
CA GLU A 135 5.44 -15.59 -19.04
C GLU A 135 5.70 -14.51 -20.09
N ASP A 136 4.66 -14.05 -20.79
CA ASP A 136 4.79 -13.02 -21.82
C ASP A 136 5.20 -11.67 -21.19
N ILE A 137 4.65 -11.33 -20.03
CA ILE A 137 5.06 -10.16 -19.25
C ILE A 137 6.54 -10.26 -18.87
N ARG A 138 6.99 -11.41 -18.35
CA ARG A 138 8.40 -11.63 -18.01
C ARG A 138 9.30 -11.48 -19.25
N ARG A 139 8.96 -12.11 -20.36
CA ARG A 139 9.72 -12.02 -21.63
C ARG A 139 9.85 -10.57 -22.12
N LEU A 140 8.75 -9.83 -22.14
CA LEU A 140 8.76 -8.42 -22.54
C LEU A 140 9.68 -7.60 -21.63
N LEU A 141 9.49 -7.71 -20.31
CA LEU A 141 10.20 -6.86 -19.34
C LEU A 141 11.68 -7.23 -19.23
N THR A 142 12.05 -8.49 -19.29
CA THR A 142 13.47 -8.90 -19.31
C THR A 142 14.19 -8.46 -20.58
N SER A 143 13.51 -8.49 -21.73
CA SER A 143 14.06 -7.94 -22.97
C SER A 143 14.25 -6.43 -22.91
N ARG A 144 13.28 -5.69 -22.34
CA ARG A 144 13.29 -4.24 -22.25
C ARG A 144 14.23 -3.70 -21.18
N TYR A 145 14.38 -4.45 -20.07
CA TYR A 145 15.15 -4.09 -18.89
C TYR A 145 16.15 -5.18 -18.48
N PRO A 146 17.16 -5.52 -19.34
CA PRO A 146 18.00 -6.70 -19.16
C PRO A 146 18.92 -6.64 -17.93
N ARG A 147 19.01 -5.49 -17.26
CA ARG A 147 19.82 -5.31 -16.04
C ARG A 147 18.99 -5.22 -14.78
N HIS A 148 17.66 -5.36 -14.88
CA HIS A 148 16.75 -5.21 -13.76
C HIS A 148 16.19 -6.57 -13.34
N ILE A 149 15.92 -6.70 -12.08
CA ILE A 149 15.11 -7.79 -11.53
C ILE A 149 13.66 -7.47 -11.88
N ILE A 150 12.93 -8.43 -12.41
CA ILE A 150 11.48 -8.31 -12.62
C ILE A 150 10.78 -8.90 -11.40
N ALA A 151 9.85 -8.19 -10.80
CA ALA A 151 9.20 -8.61 -9.57
C ALA A 151 7.71 -8.27 -9.53
N ILE A 152 6.97 -9.06 -8.77
CA ILE A 152 5.59 -8.82 -8.40
C ILE A 152 5.54 -8.84 -6.86
N ARG A 153 4.99 -7.78 -6.24
CA ARG A 153 4.94 -7.65 -4.79
C ARG A 153 3.58 -8.07 -4.24
N SER A 154 3.57 -8.43 -2.95
CA SER A 154 2.34 -8.69 -2.19
C SER A 154 1.50 -9.86 -2.70
N LEU A 155 2.13 -10.85 -3.34
CA LEU A 155 1.45 -12.10 -3.63
C LEU A 155 1.30 -12.94 -2.36
N ASP A 156 0.12 -13.48 -2.15
CA ASP A 156 -0.18 -14.43 -1.07
C ASP A 156 -1.14 -15.52 -1.54
N ARG A 157 -1.10 -16.67 -0.86
CA ARG A 157 -1.88 -17.86 -1.25
C ARG A 157 -3.39 -17.71 -1.06
N TRP A 158 -3.83 -16.73 -0.31
CA TRP A 158 -5.26 -16.49 -0.09
C TRP A 158 -5.87 -15.61 -1.18
N SER A 159 -5.20 -14.51 -1.54
CA SER A 159 -5.74 -13.52 -2.50
C SER A 159 -5.30 -13.76 -3.95
N SER A 160 -4.16 -14.42 -4.17
CA SER A 160 -3.52 -14.55 -5.48
C SER A 160 -2.97 -15.96 -5.77
N PRO A 161 -3.69 -17.05 -5.44
CA PRO A 161 -3.17 -18.41 -5.59
C PRO A 161 -2.81 -18.73 -7.04
N ALA A 162 -3.67 -18.38 -8.00
CA ALA A 162 -3.45 -18.66 -9.42
C ALA A 162 -2.21 -17.94 -9.99
N VAL A 163 -1.99 -16.67 -9.59
CA VAL A 163 -0.78 -15.93 -10.01
C VAL A 163 0.49 -16.59 -9.45
N ILE A 164 0.45 -17.06 -8.20
CA ILE A 164 1.58 -17.78 -7.60
C ILE A 164 1.85 -19.08 -8.33
N ASP A 165 0.82 -19.85 -8.65
CA ASP A 165 0.98 -21.12 -9.37
C ASP A 165 1.51 -20.91 -10.79
N ALA A 166 1.01 -19.90 -11.51
CA ALA A 166 1.54 -19.49 -12.81
C ALA A 166 3.01 -19.04 -12.73
N ALA A 167 3.35 -18.25 -11.70
CA ALA A 167 4.73 -17.81 -11.48
C ALA A 167 5.67 -18.98 -11.21
N ILE A 168 5.28 -19.94 -10.38
CA ILE A 168 6.07 -21.16 -10.13
C ILE A 168 6.24 -21.96 -11.42
N GLY A 169 5.19 -22.07 -12.24
CA GLY A 169 5.25 -22.77 -13.54
C GLY A 169 6.15 -22.09 -14.57
N ASP A 170 6.45 -20.80 -14.42
CA ASP A 170 7.35 -20.01 -15.27
C ASP A 170 8.70 -19.69 -14.58
N ASP A 171 9.14 -20.53 -13.66
CA ASP A 171 10.44 -20.46 -12.97
C ASP A 171 10.70 -19.15 -12.17
N TRP A 172 9.66 -18.46 -11.72
CA TRP A 172 9.83 -17.33 -10.82
C TRP A 172 10.23 -17.81 -9.42
N ILE A 173 11.10 -17.03 -8.79
CA ILE A 173 11.56 -17.31 -7.44
C ILE A 173 10.66 -16.59 -6.44
N LEU A 174 10.03 -17.35 -5.54
CA LEU A 174 9.24 -16.78 -4.45
C LEU A 174 10.18 -16.35 -3.31
N PHE A 175 10.06 -15.09 -2.90
CA PHE A 175 10.84 -14.54 -1.81
C PHE A 175 9.92 -14.09 -0.67
N PRO A 176 10.14 -14.56 0.58
CA PRO A 176 9.34 -14.14 1.73
C PRO A 176 9.47 -12.64 1.97
N SER A 177 8.35 -11.96 2.15
CA SER A 177 8.31 -10.53 2.42
C SER A 177 7.94 -10.24 3.87
N ARG A 178 6.66 -10.30 4.20
CA ARG A 178 6.17 -9.99 5.54
C ARG A 178 4.93 -10.83 5.85
N GLN A 179 4.63 -10.95 7.14
CA GLN A 179 3.37 -11.51 7.58
C GLN A 179 2.23 -10.53 7.29
N ILE A 180 1.13 -11.05 6.79
CA ILE A 180 -0.13 -10.34 6.64
C ILE A 180 -1.22 -11.03 7.45
N TRP A 181 -2.24 -10.27 7.84
CA TRP A 181 -3.43 -10.80 8.51
C TRP A 181 -4.59 -10.73 7.54
N VAL A 182 -5.22 -11.87 7.32
CA VAL A 182 -6.33 -12.02 6.41
C VAL A 182 -7.58 -12.41 7.18
N VAL A 183 -8.71 -11.81 6.81
CA VAL A 183 -10.03 -12.18 7.30
C VAL A 183 -10.84 -12.67 6.10
N GLY A 184 -11.11 -13.97 6.03
CA GLY A 184 -11.78 -14.59 4.88
C GLY A 184 -13.28 -14.33 4.87
N ASP A 185 -13.92 -14.46 6.00
CA ASP A 185 -15.34 -14.16 6.19
C ASP A 185 -15.49 -13.11 7.29
N VAL A 186 -15.70 -11.86 6.85
CA VAL A 186 -15.83 -10.72 7.77
C VAL A 186 -17.10 -10.85 8.60
N GLU A 187 -18.20 -11.32 8.02
CA GLU A 187 -19.47 -11.48 8.73
C GLU A 187 -19.37 -12.54 9.83
N GLU A 188 -18.86 -13.70 9.49
CA GLU A 188 -18.75 -14.80 10.44
C GLU A 188 -17.64 -14.54 11.48
N GLN A 189 -16.47 -14.13 11.03
CA GLN A 189 -15.31 -14.01 11.90
C GLN A 189 -15.32 -12.76 12.77
N TRP A 190 -15.94 -11.65 12.32
CA TRP A 190 -15.89 -10.36 13.02
C TRP A 190 -17.20 -9.98 13.68
N LYS A 191 -18.38 -10.18 13.04
CA LYS A 191 -19.67 -9.87 13.66
C LYS A 191 -19.89 -10.62 14.98
N ARG A 192 -19.38 -11.84 15.08
CA ARG A 192 -19.50 -12.70 16.28
C ARG A 192 -18.42 -12.46 17.33
N ARG A 193 -17.38 -11.68 17.03
CA ARG A 193 -16.31 -11.45 18.00
C ARG A 193 -16.70 -10.42 19.06
N HIS A 194 -16.42 -10.76 20.31
CA HIS A 194 -16.57 -9.85 21.45
C HIS A 194 -15.88 -8.50 21.24
N ASN A 195 -14.75 -8.50 20.54
CA ASN A 195 -13.98 -7.29 20.25
C ASN A 195 -14.75 -6.26 19.43
N LEU A 196 -15.56 -6.64 18.43
CA LEU A 196 -16.33 -5.69 17.62
C LEU A 196 -17.39 -4.95 18.48
N ALA A 197 -18.08 -5.69 19.37
CA ALA A 197 -19.04 -5.06 20.27
C ALA A 197 -18.35 -4.07 21.24
N GLU A 198 -17.15 -4.41 21.70
CA GLU A 198 -16.34 -3.55 22.55
C GLU A 198 -15.83 -2.33 21.80
N ASP A 199 -15.36 -2.47 20.54
CA ASP A 199 -14.91 -1.34 19.71
C ASP A 199 -16.07 -0.36 19.43
N ARG A 200 -17.26 -0.89 19.16
CA ARG A 200 -18.48 -0.05 19.05
C ARG A 200 -18.84 0.65 20.36
N ARG A 201 -18.58 0.01 21.52
CA ARG A 201 -18.77 0.64 22.83
C ARG A 201 -17.76 1.77 23.06
N VAL A 202 -16.49 1.57 22.65
CA VAL A 202 -15.45 2.59 22.69
C VAL A 202 -15.87 3.80 21.83
N LEU A 203 -16.32 3.56 20.59
CA LEU A 203 -16.81 4.62 19.72
C LEU A 203 -17.96 5.41 20.35
N ARG A 204 -18.98 4.72 20.92
CA ARG A 204 -20.11 5.43 21.59
C ARG A 204 -19.67 6.28 22.78
N ARG A 205 -18.66 5.81 23.54
CA ARG A 205 -18.15 6.55 24.72
C ARG A 205 -17.24 7.71 24.33
N SER A 206 -16.61 7.66 23.15
CA SER A 206 -15.71 8.72 22.70
C SER A 206 -16.42 10.02 22.32
N GLY A 207 -17.73 9.97 22.06
CA GLY A 207 -18.50 11.11 21.56
C GLY A 207 -18.20 11.49 20.11
N LEU A 208 -17.41 10.68 19.39
CA LEU A 208 -17.09 10.93 17.98
C LEU A 208 -18.24 10.50 17.08
N SER A 209 -18.51 11.29 16.04
CA SER A 209 -19.42 10.95 14.95
C SER A 209 -18.68 10.30 13.78
N VAL A 210 -19.27 9.27 13.19
CA VAL A 210 -18.69 8.56 12.03
C VAL A 210 -19.39 8.97 10.76
N GLU A 211 -18.63 9.25 9.73
CA GLU A 211 -19.15 9.57 8.40
C GLU A 211 -18.34 8.94 7.27
N HIS A 212 -19.01 8.73 6.11
CA HIS A 212 -18.37 8.48 4.82
C HIS A 212 -18.07 9.80 4.14
N LEU A 213 -16.82 9.97 3.70
CA LEU A 213 -16.41 11.16 2.96
C LEU A 213 -16.68 10.94 1.47
N THR A 214 -17.83 11.42 0.98
CA THR A 214 -18.21 11.39 -0.44
C THR A 214 -17.44 12.42 -1.27
N SER A 215 -17.01 13.51 -0.63
CA SER A 215 -16.10 14.51 -1.18
C SER A 215 -15.12 14.94 -0.09
N ILE A 216 -13.88 15.24 -0.47
CA ILE A 216 -12.84 15.64 0.49
C ILE A 216 -12.33 17.02 0.11
N GLY A 217 -12.59 18.00 0.97
CA GLY A 217 -12.04 19.35 0.88
C GLY A 217 -10.58 19.44 1.32
N ALA A 218 -9.91 20.54 1.03
CA ALA A 218 -8.49 20.72 1.32
C ALA A 218 -8.17 20.53 2.82
N ALA A 219 -8.96 21.12 3.73
CA ALA A 219 -8.74 21.02 5.17
C ALA A 219 -8.82 19.58 5.68
N ASP A 220 -9.81 18.81 5.22
CA ASP A 220 -9.95 17.38 5.56
C ASP A 220 -8.81 16.54 4.99
N ALA A 221 -8.41 16.81 3.75
CA ALA A 221 -7.31 16.12 3.12
C ALA A 221 -5.98 16.36 3.85
N GLU A 222 -5.72 17.59 4.25
CA GLU A 222 -4.55 17.95 5.07
C GLU A 222 -4.59 17.24 6.43
N ARG A 223 -5.75 17.23 7.07
CA ARG A 223 -5.90 16.53 8.35
C ARG A 223 -5.72 15.02 8.24
N ILE A 224 -6.26 14.38 7.18
CA ILE A 224 -6.07 12.95 6.90
C ILE A 224 -4.59 12.66 6.68
N ALA A 225 -3.90 13.42 5.84
CA ALA A 225 -2.48 13.26 5.59
C ALA A 225 -1.66 13.44 6.88
N GLN A 226 -2.00 14.42 7.71
CA GLN A 226 -1.36 14.66 9.01
C GLN A 226 -1.49 13.47 9.96
N ILE A 227 -2.71 12.97 10.23
CA ILE A 227 -2.89 11.87 11.19
C ILE A 227 -2.36 10.53 10.66
N TYR A 228 -2.29 10.35 9.34
CA TYR A 228 -1.55 9.26 8.72
C TYR A 228 -0.04 9.40 9.00
N ALA A 229 0.53 10.58 8.78
CA ALA A 229 1.95 10.85 9.03
C ALA A 229 2.34 10.64 10.51
N MET A 230 1.55 11.13 11.44
CA MET A 230 1.75 10.91 12.89
C MET A 230 1.86 9.42 13.24
N LEU A 231 1.08 8.55 12.59
CA LEU A 231 1.09 7.12 12.85
C LEU A 231 2.22 6.41 12.08
N TYR A 232 2.30 6.59 10.76
CA TYR A 232 3.16 5.78 9.91
C TYR A 232 4.57 6.36 9.71
N LEU A 233 4.70 7.68 9.60
CA LEU A 233 6.00 8.30 9.35
C LEU A 233 6.75 8.62 10.65
N GLU A 234 6.09 9.23 11.60
CA GLU A 234 6.72 9.66 12.85
C GLU A 234 6.88 8.50 13.84
N LYS A 235 5.79 7.78 14.12
CA LYS A 235 5.82 6.69 15.11
C LYS A 235 6.53 5.43 14.61
N TYR A 236 6.34 5.04 13.34
CA TYR A 236 6.97 3.84 12.78
C TYR A 236 8.21 4.18 11.98
N SER A 237 8.08 4.62 10.73
CA SER A 237 9.26 4.88 9.89
C SER A 237 8.93 5.81 8.72
N GLY A 238 9.80 6.81 8.48
CA GLY A 238 9.75 7.64 7.27
C GLY A 238 9.99 6.89 5.95
N LEU A 239 10.23 5.58 6.01
CA LEU A 239 10.29 4.71 4.83
C LEU A 239 8.90 4.25 4.36
N ASN A 240 7.84 4.47 5.15
CA ASN A 240 6.47 4.32 4.65
C ASN A 240 6.18 5.38 3.57
N PRO A 241 5.27 5.12 2.62
CA PRO A 241 4.91 6.15 1.63
C PRO A 241 4.31 7.38 2.32
N GLU A 242 4.81 8.55 1.95
CA GLU A 242 4.33 9.83 2.47
C GLU A 242 3.18 10.34 1.60
N PHE A 243 1.95 9.98 1.96
CA PHE A 243 0.77 10.41 1.23
C PHE A 243 0.43 11.87 1.58
N THR A 244 0.43 12.73 0.57
CA THR A 244 0.08 14.15 0.73
C THR A 244 -1.43 14.37 0.74
N ALA A 245 -1.89 15.55 1.16
CA ALA A 245 -3.28 15.97 1.02
C ALA A 245 -3.76 15.88 -0.44
N ARG A 246 -2.88 16.19 -1.40
CA ARG A 246 -3.19 16.08 -2.83
C ARG A 246 -3.47 14.64 -3.24
N TRP A 247 -2.67 13.67 -2.76
CA TRP A 247 -2.90 12.25 -3.01
C TRP A 247 -4.26 11.80 -2.44
N VAL A 248 -4.59 12.23 -1.22
CA VAL A 248 -5.89 11.92 -0.59
C VAL A 248 -7.05 12.43 -1.45
N MET A 249 -6.99 13.68 -1.88
CA MET A 249 -8.03 14.29 -2.72
C MET A 249 -8.19 13.59 -4.07
N GLU A 250 -7.08 13.34 -4.76
CA GLU A 250 -7.13 12.77 -6.11
C GLU A 250 -7.60 11.31 -6.09
N THR A 251 -7.14 10.51 -5.13
CA THR A 251 -7.57 9.11 -5.01
C THR A 251 -9.04 8.98 -4.59
N ALA A 252 -9.54 9.91 -3.77
CA ALA A 252 -10.96 9.99 -3.43
C ALA A 252 -11.81 10.40 -4.63
N ARG A 253 -11.42 11.48 -5.34
CA ARG A 253 -12.13 11.99 -6.53
C ARG A 253 -12.23 10.93 -7.63
N ALA A 254 -11.16 10.18 -7.84
CA ALA A 254 -11.13 9.09 -8.82
C ALA A 254 -11.88 7.83 -8.36
N GLY A 255 -12.46 7.81 -7.16
CA GLY A 255 -13.15 6.64 -6.61
C GLY A 255 -12.24 5.44 -6.38
N LEU A 256 -10.93 5.67 -6.21
CA LEU A 256 -9.94 4.62 -5.97
C LEU A 256 -9.88 4.22 -4.51
N ILE A 257 -9.93 5.21 -3.61
CA ILE A 257 -9.93 5.00 -2.18
C ILE A 257 -11.20 5.63 -1.60
N ARG A 258 -11.93 4.84 -0.84
CA ARG A 258 -13.09 5.28 -0.07
C ARG A 258 -12.63 5.62 1.34
N TYR A 259 -13.01 6.80 1.81
CA TYR A 259 -12.62 7.27 3.13
C TYR A 259 -13.81 7.29 4.08
N ARG A 260 -13.57 6.77 5.27
CA ARG A 260 -14.46 6.86 6.42
C ARG A 260 -13.70 7.49 7.58
N CYS A 261 -14.30 8.42 8.28
CA CYS A 261 -13.65 9.10 9.39
C CYS A 261 -14.52 9.18 10.64
N ALA A 262 -13.88 9.48 11.76
CA ALA A 262 -14.51 9.81 13.01
C ALA A 262 -14.11 11.25 13.41
N ARG A 263 -15.14 12.13 13.60
CA ARG A 263 -14.98 13.56 13.97
C ARG A 263 -15.40 13.82 15.40
N ASP A 264 -14.75 14.82 16.01
CA ASP A 264 -15.19 15.37 17.28
C ASP A 264 -16.31 16.41 17.11
N ALA A 265 -16.74 17.02 18.22
CA ALA A 265 -17.80 18.01 18.23
C ALA A 265 -17.45 19.30 17.47
N ASP A 266 -16.17 19.60 17.31
CA ASP A 266 -15.66 20.74 16.55
C ASP A 266 -15.53 20.42 15.04
N GLY A 267 -15.92 19.21 14.62
CA GLY A 267 -15.84 18.76 13.24
C GLY A 267 -14.44 18.30 12.80
N VAL A 268 -13.48 18.19 13.73
CA VAL A 268 -12.11 17.80 13.42
C VAL A 268 -11.98 16.28 13.34
N ILE A 269 -11.35 15.77 12.27
CA ILE A 269 -11.09 14.33 12.11
C ILE A 269 -10.08 13.87 13.16
N GLN A 270 -10.48 12.88 13.98
CA GLN A 270 -9.64 12.26 15.01
C GLN A 270 -9.13 10.87 14.61
N ALA A 271 -9.86 10.18 13.73
CA ALA A 271 -9.45 8.89 13.16
C ALA A 271 -9.97 8.75 11.73
N VAL A 272 -9.25 8.02 10.89
CA VAL A 272 -9.60 7.78 9.48
C VAL A 272 -9.21 6.38 9.05
N SER A 273 -10.00 5.81 8.16
CA SER A 273 -9.66 4.65 7.32
C SER A 273 -9.98 4.97 5.87
N GLY A 274 -9.00 4.78 5.00
CA GLY A 274 -9.16 4.83 3.55
C GLY A 274 -8.98 3.44 2.97
N SER A 275 -9.99 2.93 2.28
CA SER A 275 -10.09 1.54 1.81
C SER A 275 -9.98 1.46 0.30
N LEU A 276 -9.07 0.59 -0.19
CA LEU A 276 -8.94 0.20 -1.59
C LEU A 276 -9.56 -1.18 -1.79
N ARG A 277 -10.46 -1.32 -2.76
CA ARG A 277 -11.04 -2.62 -3.17
C ARG A 277 -10.51 -3.01 -4.55
N ARG A 278 -10.07 -4.25 -4.68
CA ARG A 278 -9.72 -4.88 -5.97
C ARG A 278 -10.36 -6.28 -6.03
N GLY A 279 -11.35 -6.45 -6.89
CA GLY A 279 -12.20 -7.65 -6.83
C GLY A 279 -12.90 -7.76 -5.48
N ASP A 280 -12.83 -8.94 -4.87
CA ASP A 280 -13.47 -9.22 -3.57
C ASP A 280 -12.56 -8.93 -2.37
N VAL A 281 -11.36 -8.40 -2.60
CA VAL A 281 -10.39 -8.11 -1.55
C VAL A 281 -10.34 -6.62 -1.24
N LEU A 282 -10.33 -6.29 0.05
CA LEU A 282 -10.22 -4.94 0.59
C LEU A 282 -8.95 -4.80 1.42
N THR A 283 -8.25 -3.68 1.27
CA THR A 283 -7.10 -3.31 2.12
C THR A 283 -7.21 -1.84 2.53
N PRO A 284 -6.77 -1.45 3.75
CA PRO A 284 -6.74 -0.06 4.19
C PRO A 284 -5.34 0.56 3.98
N PRO A 285 -5.01 1.11 2.80
CA PRO A 285 -3.73 1.77 2.58
C PRO A 285 -3.54 3.03 3.43
N VAL A 286 -4.62 3.67 3.86
CA VAL A 286 -4.60 4.83 4.73
C VAL A 286 -5.33 4.51 6.02
N VAL A 287 -4.59 4.40 7.10
CA VAL A 287 -5.14 4.36 8.45
C VAL A 287 -4.43 5.43 9.26
N GLY A 288 -5.17 6.24 9.98
CA GLY A 288 -4.58 7.29 10.80
C GLY A 288 -5.47 7.64 11.99
N TYR A 289 -4.84 8.11 13.04
CA TYR A 289 -5.53 8.69 14.19
C TYR A 289 -4.60 9.70 14.88
N ASP A 290 -5.18 10.64 15.60
CA ASP A 290 -4.41 11.63 16.35
C ASP A 290 -3.66 10.98 17.51
N THR A 291 -2.34 10.78 17.33
CA THR A 291 -1.48 10.14 18.33
C THR A 291 -1.17 11.05 19.52
N ALA A 292 -1.46 12.36 19.44
CA ALA A 292 -1.33 13.31 20.56
C ALA A 292 -2.48 13.20 21.56
N LYS A 293 -3.60 12.60 21.19
CA LYS A 293 -4.74 12.39 22.07
C LYS A 293 -4.49 11.27 23.08
N PRO A 294 -5.13 11.32 24.25
CA PRO A 294 -4.99 10.27 25.27
C PRO A 294 -5.39 8.88 24.74
N ARG A 295 -4.61 7.86 25.08
CA ARG A 295 -4.90 6.46 24.72
C ARG A 295 -6.27 5.96 25.19
N SER A 296 -6.80 6.55 26.28
CA SER A 296 -8.13 6.24 26.83
C SER A 296 -9.28 6.53 25.87
N LEU A 297 -9.11 7.41 24.87
CA LEU A 297 -10.09 7.63 23.80
C LEU A 297 -10.23 6.43 22.86
N GLY A 298 -9.25 5.53 22.81
CA GLY A 298 -9.32 4.32 22.00
C GLY A 298 -9.30 4.56 20.49
N LEU A 299 -8.67 5.65 20.01
CA LEU A 299 -8.69 6.05 18.60
C LEU A 299 -8.13 4.98 17.66
N TYR A 300 -7.14 4.19 18.08
CA TYR A 300 -6.65 3.04 17.31
C TYR A 300 -7.77 2.01 17.04
N ARG A 301 -8.55 1.69 18.07
CA ARG A 301 -9.69 0.76 17.95
C ARG A 301 -10.78 1.32 17.05
N ILE A 302 -11.02 2.63 17.14
CA ILE A 302 -11.98 3.34 16.28
C ILE A 302 -11.51 3.30 14.83
N ALA A 303 -10.23 3.60 14.53
CA ALA A 303 -9.69 3.51 13.17
C ALA A 303 -9.82 2.08 12.59
N SER A 304 -9.57 1.05 13.41
CA SER A 304 -9.80 -0.35 13.01
C SER A 304 -11.29 -0.66 12.76
N LEU A 305 -12.18 -0.10 13.58
CA LEU A 305 -13.63 -0.26 13.41
C LEU A 305 -14.12 0.37 12.10
N LEU A 306 -13.62 1.56 11.73
CA LEU A 306 -13.96 2.21 10.46
C LEU A 306 -13.65 1.31 9.26
N PHE A 307 -12.50 0.63 9.26
CA PHE A 307 -12.14 -0.32 8.23
C PHE A 307 -13.02 -1.57 8.25
N THR A 308 -13.29 -2.11 9.43
CA THR A 308 -14.16 -3.29 9.61
C THR A 308 -15.57 -3.02 9.08
N ASP A 309 -16.15 -1.85 9.38
CA ASP A 309 -17.47 -1.48 8.90
C ASP A 309 -17.50 -1.30 7.37
N ASP A 310 -16.39 -0.86 6.74
CA ASP A 310 -16.25 -0.84 5.29
C ASP A 310 -16.20 -2.24 4.66
N ALA A 311 -15.59 -3.19 5.36
CA ALA A 311 -15.49 -4.57 4.90
C ALA A 311 -16.80 -5.36 5.05
N ILE A 312 -17.67 -4.94 5.97
CA ILE A 312 -19.00 -5.55 6.18
C ILE A 312 -20.05 -4.96 5.21
N ALA A 313 -19.86 -3.73 4.73
CA ALA A 313 -20.78 -3.03 3.82
C ALA A 313 -20.60 -3.48 2.37
#